data_297344a0132f1ce972ed45d579a239cd
#
_entry.id   297344a0132f1ce972ed45d579a239cd
#
_cell.length_a   1.000
_cell.length_b   1.000
_cell.length_c   1.000
_cell.angle_alpha   90.00
_cell.angle_beta   90.00
_cell.angle_gamma   90.00
#
_symmetry.space_group_name_H-M   'P 1'
#
loop_
_entity.id
_entity.type
_entity.pdbx_description
1 polymer ?
#
loop_
_entity_poly.entity_id
_entity_poly.type
_entity_poly.pdbx_seq_one_letter_code
_entity_poly.pdbx_strand_id
1 'polypeptide(L)'
;MFKLLETDGLARAGILHTKHGTIQTPMFMPVGTKGSVKGLTQEHLNDLGAEIILGNTYHLFLRPGHKEIESLGGLHKFISWDKPILTDSGGFQLFSLESLRQKITEEGVAFSSHIDGRRFFLSPELSMEIQKSLGSDIVMCFDYFPKLPATDKEIEKSIHLSYRWAKRCKNFELSPHQILFGILQGGTNLEKRMESLSLVEELDFPGLAVGGLAVGEPNEEMYKICHEFVPKLPQNKPHYLMGVGKPLDILEAISSGIDLFDCVLPTRNARNGQVFTKFGP
;
A
#
# COMPACT_ATOMS: atom_id res chain seq x y z
N MET A 1 5.96 6.94 -15.14
CA MET A 1 5.45 5.79 -15.92
C MET A 1 6.41 4.62 -15.72
N PHE A 2 5.89 3.39 -15.63
CA PHE A 2 6.70 2.18 -15.42
C PHE A 2 7.32 1.70 -16.72
N LYS A 3 8.58 1.28 -16.67
CA LYS A 3 9.30 0.66 -17.77
C LYS A 3 9.94 -0.64 -17.29
N LEU A 4 9.43 -1.77 -17.80
CA LEU A 4 10.07 -3.07 -17.61
C LEU A 4 11.37 -3.09 -18.41
N LEU A 5 12.49 -3.48 -17.79
CA LEU A 5 13.81 -3.53 -18.41
C LEU A 5 14.21 -4.96 -18.76
N GLU A 6 14.14 -5.87 -17.77
CA GLU A 6 14.56 -7.26 -17.90
C GLU A 6 13.67 -8.20 -17.10
N THR A 7 13.72 -9.48 -17.42
CA THR A 7 13.02 -10.55 -16.70
C THR A 7 13.94 -11.76 -16.56
N ASP A 8 13.80 -12.47 -15.41
CA ASP A 8 14.39 -13.80 -15.18
C ASP A 8 13.28 -14.73 -14.68
N GLY A 9 12.81 -15.62 -15.55
CA GLY A 9 11.55 -16.34 -15.34
C GLY A 9 10.37 -15.35 -15.23
N LEU A 10 9.71 -15.33 -14.07
CA LEU A 10 8.65 -14.38 -13.75
C LEU A 10 9.16 -13.14 -12.98
N ALA A 11 10.38 -13.20 -12.43
CA ALA A 11 10.99 -12.07 -11.75
C ALA A 11 11.24 -10.92 -12.74
N ARG A 12 11.08 -9.68 -12.25
CA ARG A 12 11.08 -8.48 -13.09
C ARG A 12 12.06 -7.45 -12.55
N ALA A 13 12.79 -6.80 -13.43
CA ALA A 13 13.55 -5.59 -13.14
C ALA A 13 13.03 -4.44 -13.97
N GLY A 14 12.73 -3.30 -13.35
CA GLY A 14 12.14 -2.17 -14.02
C GLY A 14 12.48 -0.83 -13.39
N ILE A 15 11.95 0.24 -13.97
CA ILE A 15 12.06 1.60 -13.45
C ILE A 15 10.68 2.24 -13.42
N LEU A 16 10.30 2.79 -12.25
CA LEU A 16 9.12 3.60 -12.09
C LEU A 16 9.51 5.07 -11.96
N HIS A 17 9.11 5.88 -12.94
CA HIS A 17 9.35 7.32 -12.93
C HIS A 17 8.25 8.06 -12.20
N THR A 18 8.64 8.91 -11.25
CA THR A 18 7.76 9.82 -10.50
C THR A 18 8.24 11.26 -10.63
N LYS A 19 7.52 12.19 -10.04
CA LYS A 19 7.94 13.61 -10.02
C LYS A 19 9.21 13.81 -9.18
N HIS A 20 9.35 13.11 -8.06
CA HIS A 20 10.45 13.32 -7.12
C HIS A 20 11.60 12.32 -7.32
N GLY A 21 11.63 11.61 -8.43
CA GLY A 21 12.73 10.72 -8.79
C GLY A 21 12.28 9.42 -9.44
N THR A 22 13.23 8.54 -9.61
CA THR A 22 13.02 7.20 -10.18
C THR A 22 13.17 6.13 -9.11
N ILE A 23 12.43 5.06 -9.25
CA ILE A 23 12.47 3.90 -8.37
C ILE A 23 12.90 2.71 -9.21
N GLN A 24 14.02 2.10 -8.85
CA GLN A 24 14.46 0.85 -9.46
C GLN A 24 13.72 -0.29 -8.77
N THR A 25 13.08 -1.14 -9.55
CA THR A 25 12.34 -2.30 -9.02
C THR A 25 13.07 -3.61 -9.28
N PRO A 26 12.99 -4.60 -8.36
CA PRO A 26 12.18 -4.61 -7.13
C PRO A 26 12.68 -3.66 -6.05
N MET A 27 11.76 -3.01 -5.29
CA MET A 27 12.12 -2.06 -4.24
C MET A 27 11.28 -2.27 -2.98
N PHE A 28 11.95 -2.25 -1.83
CA PHE A 28 11.29 -2.21 -0.51
C PHE A 28 11.11 -0.76 -0.04
N MET A 29 9.92 -0.45 0.43
CA MET A 29 9.56 0.88 0.94
C MET A 29 9.55 0.88 2.47
N PRO A 30 10.52 1.53 3.14
CA PRO A 30 10.45 1.73 4.58
C PRO A 30 9.21 2.52 5.00
N VAL A 31 8.53 2.08 6.07
CA VAL A 31 7.28 2.70 6.52
C VAL A 31 7.54 3.86 7.46
N GLY A 32 7.23 5.07 6.99
CA GLY A 32 7.25 6.32 7.73
C GLY A 32 5.86 6.68 8.24
N THR A 33 5.35 6.01 9.28
CA THR A 33 3.95 6.07 9.76
C THR A 33 3.44 7.50 9.97
N LYS A 34 4.26 8.39 10.50
CA LYS A 34 3.94 9.83 10.75
C LYS A 34 4.87 10.75 9.97
N GLY A 35 5.22 10.35 8.75
CA GLY A 35 6.20 11.08 7.94
C GLY A 35 7.66 10.78 8.30
N SER A 36 7.92 9.92 9.28
CA SER A 36 9.28 9.49 9.64
C SER A 36 9.34 7.99 9.85
N VAL A 37 10.38 7.35 9.37
CA VAL A 37 10.68 5.94 9.64
C VAL A 37 11.23 5.85 11.06
N LYS A 38 10.49 5.21 11.95
CA LYS A 38 10.78 5.20 13.37
C LYS A 38 12.17 4.63 13.70
N GLY A 39 13.03 5.46 14.30
CA GLY A 39 14.39 5.09 14.67
C GLY A 39 15.44 5.32 13.58
N LEU A 40 15.07 5.88 12.42
CA LEU A 40 15.98 6.23 11.33
C LEU A 40 15.85 7.72 10.99
N THR A 41 16.97 8.36 10.66
CA THR A 41 17.02 9.69 10.06
C THR A 41 16.91 9.58 8.53
N GLN A 42 16.71 10.73 7.86
CA GLN A 42 16.75 10.79 6.39
C GLN A 42 18.13 10.38 5.83
N GLU A 43 19.20 10.74 6.55
CA GLU A 43 20.57 10.35 6.22
C GLU A 43 20.72 8.82 6.25
N HIS A 44 20.27 8.16 7.32
CA HIS A 44 20.29 6.69 7.39
C HIS A 44 19.51 6.03 6.23
N LEU A 45 18.36 6.59 5.85
CA LEU A 45 17.58 6.07 4.71
C LEU A 45 18.32 6.23 3.38
N ASN A 46 19.02 7.35 3.20
CA ASN A 46 19.86 7.59 2.03
C ASN A 46 21.06 6.61 1.98
N ASP A 47 21.76 6.42 3.09
CA ASP A 47 22.88 5.49 3.20
C ASP A 47 22.46 4.03 2.95
N LEU A 48 21.23 3.67 3.34
CA LEU A 48 20.63 2.36 3.06
C LEU A 48 20.11 2.21 1.63
N GLY A 49 20.19 3.26 0.80
CA GLY A 49 19.75 3.23 -0.59
C GLY A 49 18.22 3.24 -0.77
N ALA A 50 17.46 3.73 0.21
CA ALA A 50 16.01 3.86 0.04
C ALA A 50 15.71 4.91 -1.06
N GLU A 51 14.98 4.49 -2.08
CA GLU A 51 14.57 5.36 -3.20
C GLU A 51 13.13 5.89 -3.02
N ILE A 52 12.37 5.28 -2.12
CA ILE A 52 10.99 5.62 -1.81
C ILE A 52 10.68 5.26 -0.36
N ILE A 53 9.78 6.00 0.28
CA ILE A 53 9.21 5.67 1.59
C ILE A 53 7.68 5.62 1.51
N LEU A 54 7.07 4.94 2.49
CA LEU A 54 5.61 4.90 2.62
C LEU A 54 5.15 5.75 3.80
N GLY A 55 4.19 6.66 3.57
CA GLY A 55 3.50 7.44 4.59
C GLY A 55 2.10 6.90 4.88
N ASN A 56 1.67 6.86 6.15
CA ASN A 56 0.33 6.39 6.49
C ASN A 56 -0.68 7.54 6.56
N THR A 57 -1.60 7.56 5.62
CA THR A 57 -2.67 8.57 5.47
C THR A 57 -3.50 8.74 6.74
N TYR A 58 -3.94 7.65 7.37
CA TYR A 58 -4.71 7.69 8.62
C TYR A 58 -3.99 8.46 9.74
N HIS A 59 -2.72 8.18 9.96
CA HIS A 59 -1.95 8.82 11.04
C HIS A 59 -1.67 10.29 10.74
N LEU A 60 -1.33 10.62 9.51
CA LEU A 60 -1.07 11.99 9.06
C LEU A 60 -2.35 12.84 9.05
N PHE A 61 -3.50 12.24 8.69
CA PHE A 61 -4.82 12.87 8.80
C PHE A 61 -5.17 13.26 10.23
N LEU A 62 -4.95 12.35 11.20
CA LEU A 62 -5.28 12.63 12.60
C LEU A 62 -4.31 13.61 13.25
N ARG A 63 -3.02 13.58 12.88
CA ARG A 63 -1.98 14.44 13.46
C ARG A 63 -0.73 14.50 12.57
N PRO A 64 -0.33 15.72 12.10
CA PRO A 64 -0.88 17.02 12.47
C PRO A 64 -2.20 17.37 11.78
N GLY A 65 -2.55 16.70 10.67
CA GLY A 65 -3.67 16.99 9.78
C GLY A 65 -3.17 17.27 8.37
N HIS A 66 -3.91 16.84 7.37
CA HIS A 66 -3.50 17.00 5.97
C HIS A 66 -3.50 18.46 5.52
N LYS A 67 -4.40 19.30 6.04
CA LYS A 67 -4.44 20.74 5.71
C LYS A 67 -3.25 21.50 6.28
N GLU A 68 -2.79 21.14 7.48
CA GLU A 68 -1.56 21.66 8.07
C GLU A 68 -0.34 21.27 7.24
N ILE A 69 -0.24 20.02 6.81
CA ILE A 69 0.86 19.55 5.96
C ILE A 69 0.81 20.26 4.59
N GLU A 70 -0.37 20.42 3.99
CA GLU A 70 -0.57 21.15 2.74
C GLU A 70 -0.07 22.60 2.85
N SER A 71 -0.43 23.29 3.94
CA SER A 71 0.01 24.68 4.18
C SER A 71 1.52 24.83 4.32
N LEU A 72 2.22 23.77 4.74
CA LEU A 72 3.67 23.70 4.85
C LEU A 72 4.36 23.26 3.54
N GLY A 73 3.58 23.06 2.47
CA GLY A 73 4.09 22.73 1.13
C GLY A 73 4.13 21.24 0.82
N GLY A 74 3.31 20.44 1.52
CA GLY A 74 3.17 19.00 1.32
C GLY A 74 4.12 18.17 2.17
N LEU A 75 3.94 16.83 2.09
CA LEU A 75 4.65 15.89 2.96
C LEU A 75 6.16 15.91 2.73
N HIS A 76 6.62 16.01 1.48
CA HIS A 76 8.03 16.09 1.14
C HIS A 76 8.76 17.22 1.90
N LYS A 77 8.21 18.43 1.88
CA LYS A 77 8.78 19.56 2.64
C LYS A 77 8.64 19.39 4.14
N PHE A 78 7.49 18.90 4.60
CA PHE A 78 7.21 18.72 6.01
C PHE A 78 8.21 17.77 6.68
N ILE A 79 8.67 16.72 5.98
CA ILE A 79 9.60 15.72 6.51
C ILE A 79 11.03 15.87 5.96
N SER A 80 11.30 16.86 5.11
CA SER A 80 12.60 17.06 4.44
C SER A 80 13.08 15.83 3.67
N TRP A 81 12.17 15.19 2.92
CA TRP A 81 12.44 14.06 2.04
C TRP A 81 12.22 14.46 0.59
N ASP A 82 13.26 14.37 -0.24
CA ASP A 82 13.28 14.85 -1.63
C ASP A 82 13.03 13.75 -2.68
N LYS A 83 12.94 12.49 -2.24
CA LYS A 83 12.69 11.32 -3.09
C LYS A 83 11.20 10.92 -3.09
N PRO A 84 10.79 9.95 -3.91
CA PRO A 84 9.41 9.47 -3.99
C PRO A 84 8.77 9.10 -2.64
N ILE A 85 7.47 9.38 -2.52
CA ILE A 85 6.63 8.97 -1.41
C ILE A 85 5.40 8.26 -1.96
N LEU A 86 5.10 7.07 -1.40
CA LEU A 86 3.79 6.44 -1.52
C LEU A 86 2.98 6.74 -0.26
N THR A 87 1.69 7.08 -0.40
CA THR A 87 0.76 7.10 0.73
C THR A 87 -0.27 6.00 0.60
N ASP A 88 -0.51 5.26 1.69
CA ASP A 88 -1.60 4.30 1.77
C ASP A 88 -2.97 5.01 1.77
N SER A 89 -4.05 4.24 1.63
CA SER A 89 -5.41 4.78 1.61
C SER A 89 -5.94 5.20 3.00
N GLY A 90 -5.27 4.78 4.09
CA GLY A 90 -5.76 4.86 5.45
C GLY A 90 -6.72 3.72 5.85
N GLY A 91 -7.14 2.88 4.91
CA GLY A 91 -8.08 1.78 5.16
C GLY A 91 -7.51 0.70 6.09
N PHE A 92 -6.26 0.28 5.86
CA PHE A 92 -5.63 -0.79 6.66
C PHE A 92 -5.69 -0.50 8.16
N GLN A 93 -5.36 0.72 8.59
CA GLN A 93 -5.34 1.09 10.01
C GLN A 93 -6.75 1.06 10.60
N LEU A 94 -7.77 1.42 9.82
CA LEU A 94 -9.16 1.34 10.26
C LEU A 94 -9.58 -0.11 10.54
N PHE A 95 -9.17 -1.06 9.72
CA PHE A 95 -9.57 -2.46 9.84
C PHE A 95 -8.69 -3.27 10.79
N SER A 96 -7.43 -2.87 10.99
CA SER A 96 -6.48 -3.55 11.88
C SER A 96 -6.57 -3.12 13.34
N LEU A 97 -7.10 -1.93 13.64
CA LEU A 97 -7.23 -1.40 14.99
C LEU A 97 -8.63 -1.71 15.57
N GLU A 98 -8.79 -2.85 16.22
CA GLU A 98 -10.07 -3.32 16.79
C GLU A 98 -10.75 -2.33 17.75
N SER A 99 -10.00 -1.40 18.35
CA SER A 99 -10.49 -0.37 19.27
C SER A 99 -11.32 0.73 18.62
N LEU A 100 -11.37 0.83 17.29
CA LEU A 100 -11.92 2.00 16.59
C LEU A 100 -13.45 1.97 16.39
N ARG A 101 -14.18 0.99 16.87
CA ARG A 101 -15.66 0.88 16.79
C ARG A 101 -16.19 1.26 15.40
N GLN A 102 -15.75 0.54 14.38
CA GLN A 102 -16.00 0.86 12.99
C GLN A 102 -17.44 0.52 12.54
N LYS A 103 -17.96 1.34 11.65
CA LYS A 103 -19.14 1.01 10.85
C LYS A 103 -18.82 1.20 9.39
N ILE A 104 -18.80 0.10 8.64
CA ILE A 104 -18.51 0.09 7.20
C ILE A 104 -19.85 0.18 6.46
N THR A 105 -19.94 1.14 5.54
CA THR A 105 -21.10 1.37 4.66
C THR A 105 -20.63 1.50 3.21
N GLU A 106 -21.56 1.64 2.28
CA GLU A 106 -21.24 1.91 0.88
C GLU A 106 -20.51 3.27 0.71
N GLU A 107 -20.83 4.24 1.55
CA GLU A 107 -20.28 5.60 1.47
C GLU A 107 -18.86 5.68 2.03
N GLY A 108 -18.49 4.80 2.96
CA GLY A 108 -17.19 4.83 3.63
C GLY A 108 -17.22 4.18 5.01
N VAL A 109 -16.29 4.58 5.87
CA VAL A 109 -16.06 4.01 7.20
C VAL A 109 -16.17 5.08 8.27
N ALA A 110 -17.11 4.90 9.20
CA ALA A 110 -17.19 5.70 10.42
C ALA A 110 -16.31 5.06 11.50
N PHE A 111 -15.46 5.85 12.15
CA PHE A 111 -14.55 5.38 13.19
C PHE A 111 -14.30 6.41 14.28
N SER A 112 -13.72 5.98 15.41
CA SER A 112 -13.27 6.87 16.47
C SER A 112 -11.74 6.95 16.49
N SER A 113 -11.19 8.16 16.59
CA SER A 113 -9.74 8.39 16.70
C SER A 113 -9.17 7.68 17.94
N HIS A 114 -8.07 6.97 17.77
CA HIS A 114 -7.34 6.35 18.87
C HIS A 114 -6.59 7.37 19.75
N ILE A 115 -6.49 8.63 19.31
CA ILE A 115 -5.77 9.69 20.03
C ILE A 115 -6.66 10.34 21.08
N ASP A 116 -7.90 10.68 20.71
CA ASP A 116 -8.80 11.51 21.50
C ASP A 116 -10.27 11.06 21.48
N GLY A 117 -10.56 9.94 20.83
CA GLY A 117 -11.91 9.38 20.72
C GLY A 117 -12.87 10.14 19.82
N ARG A 118 -12.46 11.23 19.17
CA ARG A 118 -13.32 11.97 18.21
C ARG A 118 -13.77 11.06 17.10
N ARG A 119 -15.02 11.27 16.66
CA ARG A 119 -15.61 10.52 15.55
C ARG A 119 -15.25 11.16 14.22
N PHE A 120 -14.90 10.31 13.27
CA PHE A 120 -14.59 10.66 11.89
C PHE A 120 -15.33 9.74 10.94
N PHE A 121 -15.44 10.19 9.70
CA PHE A 121 -15.94 9.40 8.59
C PHE A 121 -14.94 9.50 7.44
N LEU A 122 -14.35 8.37 7.03
CA LEU A 122 -13.43 8.32 5.91
C LEU A 122 -14.15 7.69 4.72
N SER A 123 -14.32 8.48 3.67
CA SER A 123 -14.84 8.04 2.37
C SER A 123 -13.70 7.89 1.36
N PRO A 124 -13.92 7.23 0.21
CA PRO A 124 -12.96 7.22 -0.89
C PRO A 124 -12.51 8.63 -1.30
N GLU A 125 -13.43 9.58 -1.40
CA GLU A 125 -13.12 10.96 -1.79
C GLU A 125 -12.26 11.67 -0.74
N LEU A 126 -12.59 11.50 0.56
CA LEU A 126 -11.79 12.09 1.62
C LEU A 126 -10.39 11.47 1.68
N SER A 127 -10.26 10.15 1.46
CA SER A 127 -8.95 9.51 1.33
C SER A 127 -8.12 10.11 0.20
N MET A 128 -8.73 10.34 -0.96
CA MET A 128 -8.07 11.00 -2.09
C MET A 128 -7.72 12.46 -1.79
N GLU A 129 -8.62 13.21 -1.16
CA GLU A 129 -8.35 14.59 -0.74
C GLU A 129 -7.13 14.67 0.21
N ILE A 130 -7.08 13.79 1.21
CA ILE A 130 -5.96 13.74 2.15
C ILE A 130 -4.66 13.46 1.40
N GLN A 131 -4.60 12.41 0.58
CA GLN A 131 -3.40 12.05 -0.16
C GLN A 131 -3.00 13.13 -1.19
N LYS A 132 -3.98 13.83 -1.80
CA LYS A 132 -3.72 15.00 -2.64
C LYS A 132 -3.04 16.12 -1.87
N SER A 133 -3.55 16.46 -0.69
CA SER A 133 -2.97 17.49 0.19
C SER A 133 -1.57 17.10 0.71
N LEU A 134 -1.33 15.81 0.97
CA LEU A 134 -0.01 15.31 1.32
C LEU A 134 0.99 15.44 0.16
N GLY A 135 0.53 15.39 -1.09
CA GLY A 135 1.36 15.59 -2.28
C GLY A 135 2.31 14.42 -2.58
N SER A 136 1.97 13.20 -2.15
CA SER A 136 2.74 11.99 -2.46
C SER A 136 2.77 11.69 -3.94
N ASP A 137 3.79 10.94 -4.41
CA ASP A 137 3.93 10.54 -5.81
C ASP A 137 2.98 9.42 -6.18
N ILE A 138 2.88 8.41 -5.32
CA ILE A 138 1.99 7.26 -5.49
C ILE A 138 0.88 7.34 -4.44
N VAL A 139 -0.36 7.22 -4.91
CA VAL A 139 -1.60 7.31 -4.14
C VAL A 139 -2.32 5.98 -4.22
N MET A 140 -2.80 5.44 -3.10
CA MET A 140 -3.52 4.17 -3.08
C MET A 140 -5.03 4.39 -3.06
N CYS A 141 -5.77 3.62 -3.86
CA CYS A 141 -7.23 3.58 -3.76
C CYS A 141 -7.68 3.20 -2.35
N PHE A 142 -8.84 3.74 -1.94
CA PHE A 142 -9.49 3.29 -0.71
C PHE A 142 -10.12 1.93 -0.94
N ASP A 143 -9.81 0.96 -0.07
CA ASP A 143 -10.23 -0.44 -0.19
C ASP A 143 -10.76 -1.00 1.11
N TYR A 144 -11.43 -2.14 1.02
CA TYR A 144 -11.87 -2.93 2.15
C TYR A 144 -11.43 -4.39 1.99
N PHE A 145 -10.92 -4.97 3.05
CA PHE A 145 -10.59 -6.39 3.12
C PHE A 145 -11.04 -6.98 4.46
N PRO A 146 -11.55 -8.21 4.51
CA PRO A 146 -11.83 -8.93 5.74
C PRO A 146 -10.53 -9.48 6.32
N LYS A 147 -10.50 -9.66 7.66
CA LYS A 147 -9.43 -10.39 8.33
C LYS A 147 -9.56 -11.88 8.01
N LEU A 148 -8.45 -12.56 7.73
CA LEU A 148 -8.44 -13.99 7.48
C LEU A 148 -8.34 -14.81 8.79
N PRO A 149 -8.98 -16.00 8.87
CA PRO A 149 -9.81 -16.60 7.82
C PRO A 149 -11.16 -15.89 7.66
N ALA A 150 -11.61 -15.76 6.41
CA ALA A 150 -12.89 -15.12 6.05
C ALA A 150 -13.74 -16.07 5.20
N THR A 151 -15.05 -15.89 5.24
CA THR A 151 -15.98 -16.64 4.39
C THR A 151 -15.96 -16.13 2.95
N ASP A 152 -16.31 -16.97 1.98
CA ASP A 152 -16.40 -16.56 0.57
C ASP A 152 -17.31 -15.34 0.38
N LYS A 153 -18.41 -15.25 1.14
CA LYS A 153 -19.32 -14.11 1.12
C LYS A 153 -18.67 -12.81 1.60
N GLU A 154 -17.78 -12.87 2.60
CA GLU A 154 -17.04 -11.71 3.08
C GLU A 154 -15.98 -11.28 2.06
N ILE A 155 -15.29 -12.24 1.46
CA ILE A 155 -14.32 -12.00 0.39
C ILE A 155 -15.02 -11.35 -0.82
N GLU A 156 -16.13 -11.90 -1.28
CA GLU A 156 -16.93 -11.35 -2.37
C GLU A 156 -17.41 -9.92 -2.08
N LYS A 157 -17.94 -9.69 -0.87
CA LYS A 157 -18.31 -8.35 -0.43
C LYS A 157 -17.12 -7.39 -0.49
N SER A 158 -15.92 -7.84 -0.10
CA SER A 158 -14.72 -7.00 -0.14
C SER A 158 -14.32 -6.61 -1.57
N ILE A 159 -14.41 -7.54 -2.50
CA ILE A 159 -14.11 -7.31 -3.93
C ILE A 159 -15.04 -6.23 -4.49
N HIS A 160 -16.35 -6.44 -4.35
CA HIS A 160 -17.32 -5.52 -4.95
C HIS A 160 -17.34 -4.15 -4.27
N LEU A 161 -17.16 -4.08 -2.95
CA LEU A 161 -17.08 -2.80 -2.26
C LEU A 161 -15.80 -2.04 -2.64
N SER A 162 -14.65 -2.72 -2.66
CA SER A 162 -13.38 -2.12 -3.08
C SER A 162 -13.42 -1.65 -4.53
N TYR A 163 -14.04 -2.40 -5.44
CA TYR A 163 -14.24 -1.97 -6.82
C TYR A 163 -15.06 -0.68 -6.92
N ARG A 164 -16.21 -0.59 -6.22
CA ARG A 164 -17.02 0.64 -6.24
C ARG A 164 -16.29 1.82 -5.63
N TRP A 165 -15.53 1.60 -4.56
CA TRP A 165 -14.68 2.62 -3.97
C TRP A 165 -13.51 3.03 -4.88
N ALA A 166 -12.87 2.06 -5.54
CA ALA A 166 -11.81 2.32 -6.52
C ALA A 166 -12.32 3.19 -7.69
N LYS A 167 -13.56 2.95 -8.17
CA LYS A 167 -14.21 3.78 -9.18
C LYS A 167 -14.41 5.22 -8.70
N ARG A 168 -14.82 5.41 -7.45
CA ARG A 168 -14.96 6.74 -6.83
C ARG A 168 -13.59 7.43 -6.68
N CYS A 169 -12.55 6.70 -6.25
CA CYS A 169 -11.18 7.22 -6.21
C CYS A 169 -10.68 7.65 -7.60
N LYS A 170 -10.94 6.84 -8.63
CA LYS A 170 -10.54 7.16 -10.02
C LYS A 170 -11.20 8.42 -10.56
N ASN A 171 -12.44 8.72 -10.13
CA ASN A 171 -13.17 9.91 -10.52
C ASN A 171 -12.75 11.18 -9.75
N PHE A 172 -11.90 11.04 -8.73
CA PHE A 172 -11.37 12.17 -7.98
C PHE A 172 -10.20 12.82 -8.72
N GLU A 173 -10.18 14.14 -8.81
CA GLU A 173 -9.10 14.88 -9.46
C GLU A 173 -7.89 15.02 -8.55
N LEU A 174 -6.90 14.17 -8.77
CA LEU A 174 -5.59 14.23 -8.12
C LEU A 174 -4.70 15.30 -8.78
N SER A 175 -3.57 15.63 -8.14
CA SER A 175 -2.56 16.46 -8.76
C SER A 175 -1.94 15.76 -9.97
N PRO A 176 -1.57 16.47 -11.06
CA PRO A 176 -1.12 15.85 -12.32
C PRO A 176 0.08 14.91 -12.20
N HIS A 177 0.86 15.05 -11.14
CA HIS A 177 2.05 14.21 -10.91
C HIS A 177 1.75 12.95 -10.09
N GLN A 178 0.59 12.86 -9.47
CA GLN A 178 0.22 11.74 -8.59
C GLN A 178 -0.25 10.55 -9.41
N ILE A 179 0.28 9.38 -9.07
CA ILE A 179 0.02 8.10 -9.74
C ILE A 179 -0.91 7.27 -8.85
N LEU A 180 -2.17 7.08 -9.28
CA LEU A 180 -3.15 6.30 -8.53
C LEU A 180 -3.01 4.81 -8.80
N PHE A 181 -2.77 4.01 -7.76
CA PHE A 181 -2.73 2.54 -7.84
C PHE A 181 -4.07 1.93 -7.42
N GLY A 182 -4.55 0.98 -8.22
CA GLY A 182 -5.68 0.12 -7.87
C GLY A 182 -5.26 -0.99 -6.91
N ILE A 183 -6.20 -1.47 -6.08
CA ILE A 183 -5.96 -2.57 -5.13
C ILE A 183 -6.86 -3.75 -5.46
N LEU A 184 -6.25 -4.92 -5.59
CA LEU A 184 -6.89 -6.20 -5.92
C LEU A 184 -7.15 -6.98 -4.62
N GLN A 185 -8.39 -7.40 -4.41
CA GLN A 185 -8.81 -8.21 -3.28
C GLN A 185 -9.02 -9.68 -3.70
N GLY A 186 -9.41 -10.57 -2.78
CA GLY A 186 -9.74 -11.96 -3.08
C GLY A 186 -9.17 -12.99 -2.09
N GLY A 187 -8.46 -12.54 -1.03
CA GLY A 187 -7.86 -13.42 0.00
C GLY A 187 -6.94 -14.47 -0.63
N THR A 188 -7.05 -15.72 -0.19
CA THR A 188 -6.29 -16.85 -0.71
C THR A 188 -7.05 -17.68 -1.77
N ASN A 189 -8.11 -17.09 -2.38
CA ASN A 189 -8.91 -17.75 -3.41
C ASN A 189 -8.59 -17.18 -4.79
N LEU A 190 -8.00 -18.02 -5.68
CA LEU A 190 -7.56 -17.60 -7.00
C LEU A 190 -8.73 -17.13 -7.90
N GLU A 191 -9.88 -17.81 -7.87
CA GLU A 191 -11.06 -17.40 -8.68
C GLU A 191 -11.54 -16.01 -8.27
N LYS A 192 -11.59 -15.74 -6.96
CA LYS A 192 -11.94 -14.43 -6.42
C LYS A 192 -10.90 -13.34 -6.74
N ARG A 193 -9.62 -13.69 -6.80
CA ARG A 193 -8.55 -12.81 -7.29
C ARG A 193 -8.75 -12.45 -8.76
N MET A 194 -9.10 -13.43 -9.60
CA MET A 194 -9.36 -13.19 -11.02
C MET A 194 -10.62 -12.35 -11.24
N GLU A 195 -11.66 -12.55 -10.43
CA GLU A 195 -12.85 -11.68 -10.42
C GLU A 195 -12.47 -10.23 -10.10
N SER A 196 -11.69 -10.04 -9.05
CA SER A 196 -11.19 -8.71 -8.65
C SER A 196 -10.35 -8.06 -9.75
N LEU A 197 -9.45 -8.81 -10.39
CA LEU A 197 -8.62 -8.34 -11.50
C LEU A 197 -9.50 -7.85 -12.66
N SER A 198 -10.45 -8.68 -13.10
CA SER A 198 -11.34 -8.32 -14.21
C SER A 198 -12.09 -7.00 -13.96
N LEU A 199 -12.60 -6.79 -12.75
CA LEU A 199 -13.30 -5.56 -12.37
C LEU A 199 -12.36 -4.35 -12.33
N VAL A 200 -11.17 -4.50 -11.76
CA VAL A 200 -10.23 -3.38 -11.55
C VAL A 200 -9.52 -3.01 -12.87
N GLU A 201 -9.30 -3.95 -13.78
CA GLU A 201 -8.73 -3.66 -15.10
C GLU A 201 -9.60 -2.70 -15.93
N GLU A 202 -10.94 -2.76 -15.79
CA GLU A 202 -11.86 -1.81 -16.44
C GLU A 202 -11.58 -0.35 -16.08
N LEU A 203 -10.97 -0.12 -14.92
CA LEU A 203 -10.67 1.22 -14.43
C LEU A 203 -9.30 1.75 -14.90
N ASP A 204 -8.50 0.92 -15.54
CA ASP A 204 -7.19 1.25 -16.11
C ASP A 204 -6.29 2.08 -15.18
N PHE A 205 -5.91 1.52 -14.03
CA PHE A 205 -4.94 2.13 -13.12
C PHE A 205 -3.52 2.01 -13.67
N PRO A 206 -2.67 3.04 -13.46
CA PRO A 206 -1.26 3.01 -13.87
C PRO A 206 -0.40 1.98 -13.13
N GLY A 207 -0.84 1.49 -11.97
CA GLY A 207 -0.20 0.45 -11.17
C GLY A 207 -1.23 -0.35 -10.39
N LEU A 208 -0.88 -1.57 -10.01
CA LEU A 208 -1.76 -2.50 -9.30
C LEU A 208 -1.10 -3.02 -8.03
N ALA A 209 -1.86 -3.03 -6.94
CA ALA A 209 -1.44 -3.62 -5.68
C ALA A 209 -2.24 -4.89 -5.38
N VAL A 210 -1.56 -5.88 -4.84
CA VAL A 210 -2.14 -7.12 -4.31
C VAL A 210 -2.39 -6.89 -2.82
N GLY A 211 -3.65 -6.58 -2.48
CA GLY A 211 -4.12 -6.41 -1.11
C GLY A 211 -4.77 -7.67 -0.54
N GLY A 212 -5.17 -7.65 0.74
CA GLY A 212 -5.85 -8.76 1.40
C GLY A 212 -5.01 -10.03 1.52
N LEU A 213 -3.67 -9.89 1.54
CA LEU A 213 -2.66 -10.88 1.93
C LEU A 213 -1.83 -10.32 3.09
N ALA A 214 -1.05 -11.16 3.77
CA ALA A 214 -0.32 -10.85 5.01
C ALA A 214 -1.25 -10.33 6.13
N VAL A 215 -2.50 -10.83 6.18
CA VAL A 215 -3.54 -10.44 7.12
C VAL A 215 -4.05 -11.60 8.00
N GLY A 216 -3.28 -12.69 8.08
CA GLY A 216 -3.54 -13.83 8.97
C GLY A 216 -3.46 -15.22 8.33
N GLU A 217 -3.27 -15.31 7.02
CA GLU A 217 -3.07 -16.58 6.31
C GLU A 217 -1.65 -17.16 6.57
N PRO A 218 -1.48 -18.50 6.41
CA PRO A 218 -0.16 -19.13 6.35
C PRO A 218 0.69 -18.60 5.18
N ASN A 219 2.01 -18.52 5.36
CA ASN A 219 2.92 -18.03 4.30
C ASN A 219 2.81 -18.85 3.01
N GLU A 220 2.63 -20.16 3.13
CA GLU A 220 2.52 -21.09 1.98
C GLU A 220 1.31 -20.76 1.11
N GLU A 221 0.19 -20.35 1.71
CA GLU A 221 -0.99 -19.90 0.96
C GLU A 221 -0.72 -18.59 0.25
N MET A 222 -0.06 -17.63 0.90
CA MET A 222 0.36 -16.38 0.28
C MET A 222 1.29 -16.64 -0.91
N TYR A 223 2.30 -17.51 -0.75
CA TYR A 223 3.24 -17.86 -1.83
C TYR A 223 2.51 -18.49 -3.01
N LYS A 224 1.62 -19.46 -2.73
CA LYS A 224 0.80 -20.10 -3.76
C LYS A 224 0.02 -19.06 -4.57
N ILE A 225 -0.66 -18.13 -3.89
CA ILE A 225 -1.39 -17.06 -4.57
C ILE A 225 -0.45 -16.15 -5.37
N CYS A 226 0.70 -15.78 -4.84
CA CYS A 226 1.67 -15.00 -5.60
C CYS A 226 2.08 -15.71 -6.89
N HIS A 227 2.44 -16.99 -6.84
CA HIS A 227 2.86 -17.77 -8.01
C HIS A 227 1.74 -17.99 -9.04
N GLU A 228 0.49 -18.16 -8.61
CA GLU A 228 -0.63 -18.43 -9.50
C GLU A 228 -1.30 -17.17 -10.05
N PHE A 229 -1.34 -16.09 -9.27
CA PHE A 229 -2.10 -14.88 -9.59
C PHE A 229 -1.23 -13.77 -10.19
N VAL A 230 -0.07 -13.46 -9.62
CA VAL A 230 0.75 -12.31 -10.04
C VAL A 230 1.15 -12.38 -11.53
N PRO A 231 1.48 -13.56 -12.11
CA PRO A 231 1.76 -13.66 -13.54
C PRO A 231 0.58 -13.31 -14.47
N LYS A 232 -0.63 -13.21 -13.93
CA LYS A 232 -1.83 -12.79 -14.68
C LYS A 232 -2.00 -11.29 -14.75
N LEU A 233 -1.25 -10.54 -13.95
CA LEU A 233 -1.31 -9.08 -13.95
C LEU A 233 -0.69 -8.49 -15.23
N PRO A 234 -1.18 -7.31 -15.69
CA PRO A 234 -0.63 -6.61 -16.85
C PRO A 234 0.86 -6.31 -16.71
N GLN A 235 1.69 -6.85 -17.61
CA GLN A 235 3.16 -6.77 -17.52
C GLN A 235 3.72 -5.36 -17.70
N ASN A 236 2.97 -4.44 -18.28
CA ASN A 236 3.34 -3.05 -18.49
C ASN A 236 3.04 -2.13 -17.30
N LYS A 237 2.56 -2.69 -16.19
CA LYS A 237 2.24 -1.97 -14.95
C LYS A 237 3.12 -2.46 -13.79
N PRO A 238 3.48 -1.60 -12.81
CA PRO A 238 4.16 -2.04 -11.60
C PRO A 238 3.20 -2.82 -10.70
N HIS A 239 3.73 -3.86 -10.04
CA HIS A 239 2.99 -4.73 -9.13
C HIS A 239 3.48 -4.53 -7.70
N TYR A 240 2.59 -4.21 -6.79
CA TYR A 240 2.90 -3.95 -5.39
C TYR A 240 2.24 -4.98 -4.48
N LEU A 241 3.01 -5.72 -3.69
CA LEU A 241 2.51 -6.62 -2.65
C LEU A 241 2.55 -5.92 -1.30
N MET A 242 1.37 -5.65 -0.73
CA MET A 242 1.21 -4.83 0.46
C MET A 242 1.53 -5.59 1.74
N GLY A 243 2.27 -4.96 2.66
CA GLY A 243 2.49 -5.44 4.02
C GLY A 243 3.51 -6.57 4.19
N VAL A 244 4.27 -6.92 3.15
CA VAL A 244 5.22 -8.04 3.14
C VAL A 244 6.66 -7.54 3.29
N GLY A 245 7.41 -8.09 4.29
CA GLY A 245 8.75 -7.57 4.60
C GLY A 245 9.70 -8.54 5.31
N LYS A 246 9.38 -9.83 5.40
CA LYS A 246 10.39 -10.84 5.77
C LYS A 246 11.22 -11.17 4.53
N PRO A 247 12.54 -11.40 4.67
CA PRO A 247 13.43 -11.63 3.51
C PRO A 247 12.96 -12.76 2.58
N LEU A 248 12.54 -13.90 3.14
CA LEU A 248 12.06 -15.02 2.33
C LEU A 248 10.77 -14.69 1.61
N ASP A 249 9.81 -14.04 2.28
CA ASP A 249 8.53 -13.65 1.68
C ASP A 249 8.74 -12.68 0.49
N ILE A 250 9.72 -11.76 0.62
CA ILE A 250 10.11 -10.84 -0.46
C ILE A 250 10.69 -11.60 -1.65
N LEU A 251 11.62 -12.54 -1.41
CA LEU A 251 12.25 -13.34 -2.46
C LEU A 251 11.22 -14.18 -3.23
N GLU A 252 10.31 -14.85 -2.51
CA GLU A 252 9.22 -15.63 -3.11
C GLU A 252 8.30 -14.74 -3.97
N ALA A 253 7.97 -13.56 -3.48
CA ALA A 253 7.12 -12.65 -4.23
C ALA A 253 7.85 -12.01 -5.43
N ILE A 254 9.14 -11.70 -5.34
CA ILE A 254 9.96 -11.26 -6.50
C ILE A 254 9.97 -12.34 -7.57
N SER A 255 10.17 -13.62 -7.19
CA SER A 255 10.16 -14.73 -8.13
C SER A 255 8.83 -14.91 -8.86
N SER A 256 7.75 -14.33 -8.33
CA SER A 256 6.40 -14.32 -8.92
C SER A 256 6.11 -13.08 -9.78
N GLY A 257 6.98 -12.04 -9.75
CA GLY A 257 6.81 -10.82 -10.55
C GLY A 257 6.30 -9.60 -9.77
N ILE A 258 6.53 -9.54 -8.46
CA ILE A 258 6.23 -8.34 -7.65
C ILE A 258 7.40 -7.36 -7.73
N ASP A 259 7.08 -6.07 -7.84
CA ASP A 259 8.02 -4.96 -8.02
C ASP A 259 8.21 -4.12 -6.74
N LEU A 260 7.17 -3.97 -5.90
CA LEU A 260 7.18 -3.08 -4.73
C LEU A 260 6.70 -3.80 -3.48
N PHE A 261 7.29 -3.44 -2.34
CA PHE A 261 6.99 -4.03 -1.03
C PHE A 261 7.01 -2.95 0.05
N ASP A 262 6.23 -3.15 1.11
CA ASP A 262 6.34 -2.38 2.36
C ASP A 262 6.17 -3.29 3.56
N CYS A 263 6.80 -2.97 4.66
CA CYS A 263 6.48 -3.57 5.95
C CYS A 263 7.15 -2.80 7.08
N VAL A 264 6.52 -2.77 8.25
CA VAL A 264 7.12 -2.22 9.47
C VAL A 264 8.09 -3.18 10.15
N LEU A 265 8.07 -4.48 9.81
CA LEU A 265 8.83 -5.51 10.52
C LEU A 265 10.34 -5.26 10.56
N PRO A 266 11.05 -4.91 9.48
CA PRO A 266 12.49 -4.72 9.54
C PRO A 266 12.89 -3.68 10.59
N THR A 267 12.27 -2.51 10.57
CA THR A 267 12.58 -1.44 11.53
C THR A 267 11.99 -1.70 12.92
N ARG A 268 10.83 -2.37 13.02
CA ARG A 268 10.24 -2.77 14.30
C ARG A 268 11.12 -3.80 15.00
N ASN A 269 11.55 -4.84 14.31
CA ASN A 269 12.41 -5.88 14.85
C ASN A 269 13.74 -5.31 15.31
N ALA A 270 14.40 -4.50 14.49
CA ALA A 270 15.67 -3.85 14.84
C ALA A 270 15.57 -3.02 16.13
N ARG A 271 14.47 -2.23 16.31
CA ARG A 271 14.24 -1.46 17.55
C ARG A 271 14.00 -2.35 18.78
N ASN A 272 13.62 -3.61 18.59
CA ASN A 272 13.43 -4.59 19.66
C ASN A 272 14.59 -5.56 19.78
N GLY A 273 15.76 -5.26 19.14
CA GLY A 273 16.97 -6.06 19.25
C GLY A 273 16.98 -7.34 18.41
N GLN A 274 16.07 -7.44 17.41
CA GLN A 274 16.00 -8.59 16.53
C GLN A 274 16.40 -8.19 15.10
N VAL A 275 17.24 -8.99 14.45
CA VAL A 275 17.66 -8.81 13.06
C VAL A 275 17.41 -10.07 12.26
N PHE A 276 17.11 -9.91 10.98
CA PHE A 276 17.02 -11.04 10.06
C PHE A 276 18.42 -11.50 9.65
N THR A 277 18.68 -12.80 9.72
CA THR A 277 19.92 -13.41 9.27
C THR A 277 19.63 -14.60 8.34
N LYS A 278 20.66 -15.10 7.65
CA LYS A 278 20.53 -16.33 6.84
C LYS A 278 20.16 -17.59 7.65
N PHE A 279 20.22 -17.52 8.96
CA PHE A 279 19.85 -18.61 9.88
C PHE A 279 18.49 -18.40 10.56
N GLY A 280 17.79 -17.30 10.24
CA GLY A 280 16.53 -16.90 10.84
C GLY A 280 16.64 -15.55 11.56
N PRO A 281 15.55 -15.12 12.23
CA PRO A 281 15.52 -13.88 12.99
C PRO A 281 16.26 -14.02 14.31
#